data_12e530dfe13c93a455d6e0bc49179b6a
#
_entry.id   12e530dfe13c93a455d6e0bc49179b6a
#
_cell.length_a   1.000
_cell.length_b   1.000
_cell.length_c   1.000
_cell.angle_alpha   90.00
_cell.angle_beta   90.00
_cell.angle_gamma   90.00
#
_symmetry.space_group_name_H-M   'P 1'
#
loop_
_entity.id
_entity.type
_entity.pdbx_description
1 polymer ?
#
loop_
_entity_poly.entity_id
_entity_poly.type
_entity_poly.pdbx_seq_one_letter_code
_entity_poly.pdbx_strand_id
1 'polypeptide(L)'
;SAQFQGLIDSYDFDMVFGFWGVTLSPGNEQQNYWSAQTAGQPGGRNWAGVADPAVDAMITALGEARDRAELVAAARALDRILMWNHYVMPLYHDAGQRIAYWTRIGRPETVPVYGLRLETLWARPGK
;
A
#
# COMPACT_ATOMS: atom_id res chain seq x y z
N SER A 1 -15.50 6.08 -11.49
CA SER A 1 -16.71 5.70 -12.21
C SER A 1 -16.69 4.19 -12.51
N ALA A 2 -17.84 3.57 -12.72
CA ALA A 2 -17.93 2.14 -13.06
C ALA A 2 -17.14 1.81 -14.34
N GLN A 3 -17.15 2.70 -15.33
CA GLN A 3 -16.37 2.54 -16.55
C GLN A 3 -14.87 2.48 -16.27
N PHE A 4 -14.35 3.38 -15.45
CA PHE A 4 -12.93 3.38 -15.05
C PHE A 4 -12.54 2.08 -14.31
N GLN A 5 -13.41 1.61 -13.42
CA GLN A 5 -13.18 0.34 -12.75
C GLN A 5 -13.18 -0.83 -13.74
N GLY A 6 -14.08 -0.83 -14.73
CA GLY A 6 -14.11 -1.85 -15.78
C GLY A 6 -12.82 -1.92 -16.60
N LEU A 7 -12.22 -0.76 -16.94
CA LEU A 7 -10.93 -0.71 -17.64
C LEU A 7 -9.80 -1.28 -16.78
N ILE A 8 -9.77 -0.97 -15.49
CA ILE A 8 -8.78 -1.55 -14.55
C ILE A 8 -8.97 -3.06 -14.45
N ASP A 9 -10.19 -3.52 -14.26
CA ASP A 9 -10.48 -4.94 -14.05
C ASP A 9 -10.17 -5.80 -15.28
N SER A 10 -10.24 -5.20 -16.49
CA SER A 10 -9.87 -5.86 -17.76
C SER A 10 -8.44 -5.61 -18.20
N TYR A 11 -7.65 -4.83 -17.45
CA TYR A 11 -6.29 -4.40 -17.86
C TYR A 11 -6.23 -3.63 -19.18
N ASP A 12 -7.31 -2.97 -19.57
CA ASP A 12 -7.41 -2.18 -20.81
C ASP A 12 -6.92 -0.73 -20.56
N PHE A 13 -5.62 -0.61 -20.32
CA PHE A 13 -4.93 0.68 -20.13
C PHE A 13 -3.42 0.53 -20.36
N ASP A 14 -2.77 1.58 -20.81
CA ASP A 14 -1.31 1.66 -20.91
C ASP A 14 -0.67 2.09 -19.59
N MET A 15 -1.29 3.01 -18.88
CA MET A 15 -0.88 3.48 -17.55
C MET A 15 -2.11 3.81 -16.72
N VAL A 16 -2.03 3.53 -15.43
CA VAL A 16 -3.11 3.85 -14.48
C VAL A 16 -2.54 4.56 -13.26
N PHE A 17 -3.25 5.57 -12.79
CA PHE A 17 -2.96 6.18 -11.51
C PHE A 17 -3.63 5.38 -10.40
N GLY A 18 -2.85 5.01 -9.41
CA GLY A 18 -3.38 4.22 -8.29
C GLY A 18 -2.53 4.34 -7.03
N PHE A 19 -2.96 3.64 -6.01
CA PHE A 19 -2.21 3.49 -4.76
C PHE A 19 -2.39 2.07 -4.20
N TRP A 20 -1.38 1.61 -3.51
CA TRP A 20 -1.44 0.37 -2.75
C TRP A 20 -1.47 0.70 -1.27
N GLY A 21 -2.41 0.10 -0.54
CA GLY A 21 -2.43 0.18 0.91
C GLY A 21 -1.27 -0.65 1.47
N VAL A 22 -0.42 -0.01 2.25
CA VAL A 22 0.70 -0.68 2.90
C VAL A 22 0.58 -0.56 4.41
N THR A 23 1.11 -1.54 5.12
CA THR A 23 1.29 -1.51 6.57
C THR A 23 2.75 -1.18 6.89
N LEU A 24 3.05 -0.91 8.17
CA LEU A 24 4.42 -0.70 8.64
C LEU A 24 5.25 -1.99 8.63
N SER A 25 4.61 -3.13 8.46
CA SER A 25 5.24 -4.43 8.28
C SER A 25 4.73 -5.03 6.99
N PRO A 26 5.48 -4.97 5.88
CA PRO A 26 5.09 -5.63 4.65
C PRO A 26 4.97 -7.14 4.88
N GLY A 27 3.94 -7.73 4.29
CA GLY A 27 3.60 -9.14 4.50
C GLY A 27 2.88 -9.73 3.28
N ASN A 28 1.88 -10.57 3.54
CA ASN A 28 1.17 -11.33 2.52
C ASN A 28 0.43 -10.47 1.48
N GLU A 29 0.15 -9.20 1.76
CA GLU A 29 -0.44 -8.28 0.79
C GLU A 29 0.44 -8.07 -0.44
N GLN A 30 1.78 -8.22 -0.31
CA GLN A 30 2.71 -8.08 -1.41
C GLN A 30 2.46 -9.14 -2.50
N GLN A 31 2.00 -10.33 -2.11
CA GLN A 31 1.61 -11.37 -3.06
C GLN A 31 0.47 -10.91 -3.97
N ASN A 32 -0.53 -10.24 -3.41
CA ASN A 32 -1.67 -9.73 -4.18
C ASN A 32 -1.29 -8.60 -5.14
N TYR A 33 -0.22 -7.86 -4.83
CA TYR A 33 0.17 -6.68 -5.59
C TYR A 33 1.18 -6.99 -6.69
N TRP A 34 2.05 -8.00 -6.49
CA TRP A 34 3.24 -8.15 -7.31
C TRP A 34 3.54 -9.58 -7.76
N SER A 35 2.82 -10.60 -7.30
CA SER A 35 3.16 -11.98 -7.64
C SER A 35 2.71 -12.34 -9.06
N ALA A 36 3.49 -13.20 -9.72
CA ALA A 36 3.15 -13.75 -11.03
C ALA A 36 1.81 -14.48 -11.02
N GLN A 37 1.42 -15.08 -9.90
CA GLN A 37 0.14 -15.78 -9.74
C GLN A 37 -1.06 -14.84 -9.90
N THR A 38 -0.90 -13.55 -9.55
CA THR A 38 -1.98 -12.56 -9.61
C THR A 38 -1.90 -11.67 -10.85
N ALA A 39 -0.91 -11.86 -11.70
CA ALA A 39 -0.75 -11.13 -12.94
C ALA A 39 -1.92 -11.42 -13.90
N GLY A 40 -2.53 -10.37 -14.45
CA GLY A 40 -3.62 -10.49 -15.41
C GLY A 40 -4.94 -11.07 -14.87
N GLN A 41 -5.09 -11.22 -13.55
CA GLN A 41 -6.35 -11.65 -12.96
C GLN A 41 -7.37 -10.50 -12.98
N PRO A 42 -8.53 -10.65 -13.65
CA PRO A 42 -9.56 -9.62 -13.66
C PRO A 42 -9.98 -9.19 -12.26
N GLY A 43 -10.02 -7.89 -12.01
CA GLY A 43 -10.31 -7.34 -10.68
C GLY A 43 -9.17 -7.51 -9.65
N GLY A 44 -8.02 -8.05 -10.07
CA GLY A 44 -6.84 -8.18 -9.25
C GLY A 44 -6.20 -6.84 -8.90
N ARG A 45 -5.17 -6.88 -8.04
CA ARG A 45 -4.44 -5.67 -7.62
C ARG A 45 -3.02 -5.60 -8.17
N ASN A 46 -2.58 -6.58 -8.90
CA ASN A 46 -1.32 -6.57 -9.63
C ASN A 46 -1.49 -5.78 -10.94
N TRP A 47 -1.78 -4.49 -10.81
CA TRP A 47 -2.12 -3.62 -11.96
C TRP A 47 -0.94 -3.45 -12.92
N ALA A 48 0.27 -3.57 -12.44
CA ALA A 48 1.47 -3.51 -13.27
C ALA A 48 1.73 -4.80 -14.06
N GLY A 49 0.94 -5.86 -13.84
CA GLY A 49 1.09 -7.14 -14.51
C GLY A 49 2.42 -7.83 -14.22
N VAL A 50 2.97 -7.59 -13.02
CA VAL A 50 4.28 -8.16 -12.64
C VAL A 50 4.22 -9.68 -12.66
N ALA A 51 5.12 -10.30 -13.42
CA ALA A 51 5.25 -11.75 -13.54
C ALA A 51 6.75 -12.11 -13.58
N ASP A 52 7.48 -11.73 -12.53
CA ASP A 52 8.93 -11.88 -12.43
C ASP A 52 9.28 -12.86 -11.31
N PRO A 53 9.98 -13.97 -11.60
CA PRO A 53 10.40 -14.94 -10.59
C PRO A 53 11.27 -14.33 -9.47
N ALA A 54 12.03 -13.27 -9.75
CA ALA A 54 12.81 -12.60 -8.73
C ALA A 54 11.91 -11.84 -7.73
N VAL A 55 10.80 -11.28 -8.21
CA VAL A 55 9.77 -10.67 -7.34
C VAL A 55 9.12 -11.74 -6.47
N ASP A 56 8.70 -12.87 -7.04
CA ASP A 56 8.10 -13.97 -6.27
C ASP A 56 9.05 -14.52 -5.20
N ALA A 57 10.35 -14.64 -5.51
CA ALA A 57 11.36 -15.04 -4.54
C ALA A 57 11.49 -14.04 -3.38
N MET A 58 11.42 -12.74 -3.65
CA MET A 58 11.49 -11.71 -2.60
C MET A 58 10.23 -11.66 -1.76
N ILE A 59 9.06 -11.88 -2.35
CA ILE A 59 7.80 -12.00 -1.61
C ILE A 59 7.85 -13.20 -0.65
N THR A 60 8.36 -14.33 -1.11
CA THR A 60 8.57 -15.52 -0.27
C THR A 60 9.54 -15.21 0.87
N ALA A 61 10.68 -14.59 0.58
CA ALA A 61 11.66 -14.19 1.60
C ALA A 61 11.09 -13.21 2.63
N LEU A 62 10.19 -12.31 2.23
CA LEU A 62 9.45 -11.43 3.16
C LEU A 62 8.58 -12.22 4.13
N GLY A 63 7.86 -13.23 3.62
CA GLY A 63 6.98 -14.07 4.44
C GLY A 63 7.73 -14.98 5.40
N GLU A 64 8.95 -15.39 5.04
CA GLU A 64 9.79 -16.31 5.82
C GLU A 64 10.79 -15.60 6.76
N ALA A 65 10.86 -14.26 6.70
CA ALA A 65 11.79 -13.47 7.50
C ALA A 65 11.59 -13.71 9.01
N ARG A 66 12.66 -14.07 9.70
CA ARG A 66 12.65 -14.44 11.12
C ARG A 66 12.96 -13.25 12.05
N ASP A 67 13.56 -12.23 11.48
CA ASP A 67 13.90 -11.02 12.21
C ASP A 67 13.73 -9.77 11.34
N ARG A 68 13.87 -8.59 11.98
CA ARG A 68 13.74 -7.31 11.29
C ARG A 68 14.81 -7.08 10.23
N ALA A 69 16.00 -7.60 10.39
CA ALA A 69 17.09 -7.39 9.44
C ALA A 69 16.81 -8.14 8.13
N GLU A 70 16.39 -9.40 8.23
CA GLU A 70 15.95 -10.20 7.08
C GLU A 70 14.75 -9.57 6.37
N LEU A 71 13.73 -9.15 7.13
CA LEU A 71 12.55 -8.47 6.58
C LEU A 71 12.93 -7.20 5.81
N VAL A 72 13.77 -6.35 6.39
CA VAL A 72 14.21 -5.10 5.75
C VAL A 72 15.07 -5.39 4.51
N ALA A 73 15.92 -6.41 4.54
CA ALA A 73 16.74 -6.80 3.40
C ALA A 73 15.88 -7.27 2.23
N ALA A 74 14.91 -8.16 2.49
CA ALA A 74 13.98 -8.66 1.47
C ALA A 74 13.09 -7.53 0.92
N ALA A 75 12.56 -6.65 1.78
CA ALA A 75 11.74 -5.52 1.36
C ALA A 75 12.52 -4.55 0.45
N ARG A 76 13.78 -4.23 0.81
CA ARG A 76 14.65 -3.38 -0.02
C ARG A 76 15.02 -4.02 -1.35
N ALA A 77 15.21 -5.34 -1.37
CA ALA A 77 15.46 -6.06 -2.62
C ALA A 77 14.24 -6.04 -3.52
N LEU A 78 13.05 -6.31 -2.99
CA LEU A 78 11.78 -6.21 -3.72
C LEU A 78 11.57 -4.81 -4.29
N ASP A 79 11.68 -3.78 -3.46
CA ASP A 79 11.57 -2.37 -3.89
C ASP A 79 12.51 -2.05 -5.05
N ARG A 80 13.78 -2.46 -4.94
CA ARG A 80 14.77 -2.22 -6.00
C ARG A 80 14.42 -2.92 -7.31
N ILE A 81 13.91 -4.16 -7.27
CA ILE A 81 13.49 -4.89 -8.47
C ILE A 81 12.31 -4.19 -9.13
N LEU A 82 11.29 -3.82 -8.35
CA LEU A 82 10.10 -3.12 -8.85
C LEU A 82 10.44 -1.77 -9.48
N MET A 83 11.32 -1.00 -8.83
CA MET A 83 11.76 0.31 -9.33
C MET A 83 12.66 0.20 -10.56
N TRP A 84 13.58 -0.76 -10.60
CA TRP A 84 14.51 -0.94 -11.71
C TRP A 84 13.81 -1.40 -12.99
N ASN A 85 12.80 -2.21 -12.87
CA ASN A 85 12.00 -2.67 -14.01
C ASN A 85 10.89 -1.68 -14.42
N HIS A 86 10.79 -0.54 -13.76
CA HIS A 86 9.84 0.52 -14.07
C HIS A 86 8.37 0.09 -14.02
N TYR A 87 8.03 -0.92 -13.21
CA TYR A 87 6.64 -1.33 -13.00
C TYR A 87 5.79 -0.24 -12.35
N VAL A 88 6.44 0.63 -11.58
CA VAL A 88 5.80 1.72 -10.84
C VAL A 88 6.62 2.98 -10.97
N MET A 89 5.96 4.11 -11.19
CA MET A 89 6.55 5.44 -11.08
C MET A 89 6.00 6.13 -9.83
N PRO A 90 6.76 6.26 -8.74
CA PRO A 90 6.33 7.00 -7.57
C PRO A 90 6.14 8.47 -7.93
N LEU A 91 4.96 9.03 -7.63
CA LEU A 91 4.66 10.43 -7.90
C LEU A 91 4.89 11.29 -6.66
N TYR A 92 4.20 10.98 -5.58
CA TYR A 92 4.34 11.68 -4.31
C TYR A 92 3.76 10.83 -3.17
N HIS A 93 4.12 11.16 -1.95
CA HIS A 93 3.39 10.72 -0.77
C HIS A 93 3.03 11.94 0.08
N ASP A 94 1.92 11.87 0.80
CA ASP A 94 1.57 12.87 1.81
C ASP A 94 2.03 12.35 3.18
N ALA A 95 2.96 13.09 3.80
CA ALA A 95 3.51 12.73 5.11
C ALA A 95 2.57 13.06 6.26
N GLY A 96 1.44 13.74 6.01
CA GLY A 96 0.53 14.23 7.02
C GLY A 96 -0.94 14.09 6.65
N GLN A 97 -1.74 13.67 7.60
CA GLN A 97 -3.18 13.66 7.45
C GLN A 97 -3.75 15.05 7.78
N ARG A 98 -4.35 15.72 6.79
CA ARG A 98 -5.01 17.02 6.98
C ARG A 98 -6.44 16.80 7.45
N ILE A 99 -6.73 17.26 8.67
CA ILE A 99 -8.05 17.05 9.30
C ILE A 99 -8.61 18.39 9.75
N ALA A 100 -9.86 18.67 9.37
CA ALA A 100 -10.64 19.77 9.89
C ALA A 100 -11.67 19.21 10.90
N TYR A 101 -11.74 19.80 12.07
CA TYR A 101 -12.68 19.40 13.12
C TYR A 101 -13.14 20.59 13.96
N TRP A 102 -14.29 20.46 14.55
CA TRP A 102 -14.84 21.51 15.42
C TRP A 102 -14.08 21.59 16.75
N THR A 103 -13.88 22.78 17.28
CA THR A 103 -13.20 23.02 18.57
C THR A 103 -13.82 22.29 19.76
N ARG A 104 -15.09 21.94 19.66
CA ARG A 104 -15.82 21.12 20.65
C ARG A 104 -15.40 19.63 20.65
N ILE A 105 -14.57 19.21 19.70
CA ILE A 105 -14.04 17.86 19.65
C ILE A 105 -12.63 17.88 20.24
N GLY A 106 -12.42 17.01 21.23
CA GLY A 106 -11.11 16.73 21.79
C GLY A 106 -10.42 15.60 21.02
N ARG A 107 -9.11 15.65 20.97
CA ARG A 107 -8.26 14.60 20.38
C ARG A 107 -7.04 14.36 21.27
N PRO A 108 -6.42 13.18 21.20
CA PRO A 108 -5.18 12.92 21.92
C PRO A 108 -4.04 13.82 21.40
N GLU A 109 -3.11 14.16 22.28
CA GLU A 109 -1.87 14.87 21.91
C GLU A 109 -0.99 13.99 21.03
N THR A 110 -0.86 12.72 21.41
CA THR A 110 -0.14 11.71 20.62
C THR A 110 -1.08 11.08 19.62
N VAL A 111 -0.81 11.31 18.35
CA VAL A 111 -1.57 10.69 17.27
C VAL A 111 -1.10 9.24 17.06
N PRO A 112 -2.01 8.28 16.91
CA PRO A 112 -1.65 6.90 16.57
C PRO A 112 -0.84 6.83 15.28
N VAL A 113 0.01 5.81 15.16
CA VAL A 113 0.94 5.63 14.03
C VAL A 113 0.25 5.62 12.66
N TYR A 114 -0.98 5.10 12.59
CA TYR A 114 -1.80 5.09 11.37
C TYR A 114 -2.73 6.31 11.22
N GLY A 115 -2.41 7.40 11.89
CA GLY A 115 -3.20 8.63 11.84
C GLY A 115 -4.31 8.71 12.90
N LEU A 116 -5.05 9.82 12.87
CA LEU A 116 -6.13 10.05 13.81
C LEU A 116 -7.31 9.12 13.51
N ARG A 117 -7.80 8.45 14.54
CA ARG A 117 -8.97 7.56 14.45
C ARG A 117 -10.16 8.18 15.16
N LEU A 118 -11.36 7.96 14.61
CA LEU A 118 -12.59 8.51 15.17
C LEU A 118 -12.84 8.02 16.60
N GLU A 119 -12.46 6.79 16.91
CA GLU A 119 -12.60 6.15 18.22
C GLU A 119 -11.74 6.81 19.31
N THR A 120 -10.75 7.61 18.90
CA THR A 120 -9.88 8.35 19.83
C THR A 120 -10.34 9.78 20.07
N LEU A 121 -11.46 10.18 19.49
CA LEU A 121 -12.03 11.51 19.64
C LEU A 121 -13.10 11.53 20.75
N TRP A 122 -13.25 12.67 21.42
CA TRP A 122 -14.29 12.86 22.42
C TRP A 122 -14.93 14.25 22.31
N ALA A 123 -16.14 14.38 22.80
CA ALA A 123 -16.78 15.67 22.96
C ALA A 123 -16.16 16.42 24.14
N ARG A 124 -15.75 17.67 23.95
CA ARG A 124 -15.34 18.53 25.05
C ARG A 124 -16.62 19.02 25.76
N PRO A 125 -16.65 19.02 27.10
CA PRO A 125 -17.76 19.68 27.83
C PRO A 125 -17.88 21.11 27.33
N GLY A 126 -19.09 21.51 26.96
CA GLY A 126 -19.36 22.88 26.53
C GLY A 126 -19.03 23.89 27.66
N LYS A 127 -18.41 25.01 27.29
CA LYS A 127 -18.44 26.21 28.11
C LYS A 127 -19.79 26.88 27.93
#